data_98bc29ea74b2f0c0a09eda2a8b0f9e12
#
_entry.id   98bc29ea74b2f0c0a09eda2a8b0f9e12
#
_cell.length_a   1.000
_cell.length_b   1.000
_cell.length_c   1.000
_cell.angle_alpha   90.00
_cell.angle_beta   90.00
_cell.angle_gamma   90.00
#
_symmetry.space_group_name_H-M   'P 1'
#
loop_
_entity.id
_entity.type
_entity.pdbx_description
1 polymer ?
#
loop_
_entity_poly.entity_id
_entity_poly.type
_entity_poly.pdbx_seq_one_letter_code
_entity_poly.pdbx_strand_id
1 'polypeptide(L)'
;EEKDGFALAGMVDPLKGESLADLDDVDVVLGAHMSGKEDQEQCMIGIGDGHSLATTKMDVEFHGKAAHAAAAPEAGDNAMLAAATAILNLHAIPRYSHGDTRVNVGKLVAGSSRNVICESAHMEMEVRGMTAEANQYMYDYACRIIENAAQMHGCTSQIRLMGAATNSLNTPELMDRMKKLCEERLQLPVVYVPEGGVGGSEDY
;
A
#
# COMPACT_ATOMS: atom_id res chain seq x y z
N GLU A 1 -25.53 1.26 5.33
CA GLU A 1 -26.45 0.59 6.07
C GLU A 1 -27.09 -0.44 5.37
N GLU A 2 -26.85 -1.41 5.07
CA GLU A 2 -27.33 -2.26 4.85
C GLU A 2 -27.55 -3.13 4.53
N LYS A 3 -27.79 -3.75 4.54
CA LYS A 3 -28.59 -4.62 4.82
C LYS A 3 -29.04 -5.45 3.82
N ASP A 4 -28.46 -5.53 2.70
CA ASP A 4 -28.78 -6.46 1.64
C ASP A 4 -27.61 -7.34 1.28
N GLY A 5 -26.83 -7.74 2.25
CA GLY A 5 -25.77 -8.73 2.09
C GLY A 5 -24.52 -8.26 1.34
N PHE A 6 -24.39 -7.00 1.11
CA PHE A 6 -23.14 -6.43 0.64
C PHE A 6 -22.34 -5.96 1.86
N ALA A 7 -21.60 -6.88 2.43
CA ALA A 7 -20.59 -6.48 3.38
C ALA A 7 -19.50 -5.71 2.65
N LEU A 8 -19.28 -4.48 3.06
CA LEU A 8 -18.14 -3.69 2.63
C LEU A 8 -16.91 -4.20 3.39
N ALA A 9 -16.43 -5.38 3.01
CA ALA A 9 -15.29 -6.01 3.67
C ALA A 9 -14.04 -5.12 3.65
N GLY A 10 -13.95 -4.23 2.68
CA GLY A 10 -12.87 -3.25 2.59
C GLY A 10 -12.93 -2.08 3.57
N MET A 11 -14.02 -1.94 4.32
CA MET A 11 -14.15 -0.90 5.33
C MET A 11 -13.90 -1.41 6.76
N VAL A 12 -13.50 -2.65 6.92
CA VAL A 12 -13.08 -3.19 8.21
C VAL A 12 -11.69 -2.62 8.51
N ASP A 13 -11.61 -1.77 9.51
CA ASP A 13 -10.35 -1.23 9.98
C ASP A 13 -9.53 -2.36 10.65
N PRO A 14 -8.47 -2.87 10.01
CA PRO A 14 -7.69 -3.96 10.57
C PRO A 14 -7.01 -3.57 11.90
N LEU A 15 -6.92 -2.27 12.20
CA LEU A 15 -6.38 -1.77 13.45
C LEU A 15 -7.37 -1.87 14.61
N LYS A 16 -8.66 -2.03 14.33
CA LYS A 16 -9.68 -2.19 15.38
C LYS A 16 -9.90 -3.64 15.81
N GLY A 17 -9.28 -4.60 15.12
CA GLY A 17 -9.44 -6.01 15.43
C GLY A 17 -10.87 -6.52 15.25
N GLU A 18 -11.68 -5.86 14.44
CA GLU A 18 -13.02 -6.31 14.11
C GLU A 18 -12.94 -7.59 13.28
N SER A 19 -13.64 -8.62 13.71
CA SER A 19 -13.63 -9.94 13.08
C SER A 19 -14.46 -9.94 11.82
N LEU A 20 -13.95 -10.55 10.75
CA LEU A 20 -14.71 -10.90 9.55
C LEU A 20 -15.64 -12.13 9.77
N ALA A 21 -15.85 -12.54 11.01
CA ALA A 21 -16.63 -13.75 11.35
C ALA A 21 -18.08 -13.72 10.86
N ASP A 22 -18.61 -12.54 10.55
CA ASP A 22 -19.98 -12.40 10.00
C ASP A 22 -20.06 -12.62 8.48
N LEU A 23 -18.97 -13.00 7.82
CA LEU A 23 -18.93 -13.27 6.37
C LEU A 23 -19.01 -14.74 5.99
N ASP A 24 -19.20 -15.63 6.96
CA ASP A 24 -19.25 -17.08 6.72
C ASP A 24 -20.38 -17.50 5.78
N ASP A 25 -21.41 -16.66 5.59
CA ASP A 25 -22.56 -16.89 4.71
C ASP A 25 -22.41 -16.22 3.32
N VAL A 26 -21.26 -15.61 3.02
CA VAL A 26 -21.07 -14.90 1.77
C VAL A 26 -20.51 -15.82 0.69
N ASP A 27 -21.30 -16.12 -0.32
CA ASP A 27 -20.89 -16.94 -1.47
C ASP A 27 -20.09 -16.15 -2.51
N VAL A 28 -20.33 -14.84 -2.65
CA VAL A 28 -19.75 -13.98 -3.67
C VAL A 28 -19.51 -12.58 -3.16
N VAL A 29 -18.31 -12.06 -3.38
CA VAL A 29 -17.97 -10.66 -3.18
C VAL A 29 -17.76 -9.98 -4.53
N LEU A 30 -18.42 -8.85 -4.75
CA LEU A 30 -18.25 -8.03 -5.94
C LEU A 30 -17.64 -6.69 -5.56
N GLY A 31 -16.49 -6.40 -6.12
CA GLY A 31 -15.85 -5.08 -6.04
C GLY A 31 -16.04 -4.32 -7.35
N ALA A 32 -16.24 -3.01 -7.27
CA ALA A 32 -16.29 -2.14 -8.42
C ALA A 32 -15.42 -0.90 -8.16
N HIS A 33 -14.58 -0.57 -9.13
CA HIS A 33 -13.72 0.61 -9.07
C HIS A 33 -13.99 1.54 -10.24
N MET A 34 -14.06 2.84 -9.98
CA MET A 34 -14.17 3.84 -11.04
C MET A 34 -12.80 4.10 -11.67
N SER A 35 -12.71 3.91 -12.98
CA SER A 35 -11.52 4.22 -13.77
C SER A 35 -11.80 5.40 -14.69
N GLY A 36 -11.15 6.54 -14.48
CA GLY A 36 -11.21 7.69 -15.36
C GLY A 36 -10.17 7.56 -16.47
N LYS A 37 -10.59 7.13 -17.67
CA LYS A 37 -9.83 7.39 -18.90
C LYS A 37 -10.52 8.58 -19.60
N GLU A 38 -9.79 9.65 -19.77
CA GLU A 38 -10.30 10.94 -20.29
C GLU A 38 -10.93 10.88 -21.70
N ASP A 39 -10.70 9.77 -22.44
CA ASP A 39 -11.11 9.63 -23.83
C ASP A 39 -12.40 8.81 -24.05
N GLN A 40 -13.15 8.48 -22.99
CA GLN A 40 -14.35 7.66 -23.15
C GLN A 40 -15.63 8.48 -23.05
N GLU A 41 -16.27 8.74 -24.19
CA GLU A 41 -17.56 9.44 -24.27
C GLU A 41 -18.76 8.64 -23.73
N GLN A 42 -18.58 7.36 -23.39
CA GLN A 42 -19.65 6.49 -22.90
C GLN A 42 -19.24 5.77 -21.60
N CYS A 43 -20.20 5.69 -20.70
CA CYS A 43 -20.08 4.86 -19.52
C CYS A 43 -19.98 3.40 -19.94
N MET A 44 -18.83 2.75 -19.71
CA MET A 44 -18.58 1.34 -20.02
C MET A 44 -18.22 0.59 -18.76
N ILE A 45 -18.54 -0.71 -18.74
CA ILE A 45 -18.14 -1.60 -17.66
C ILE A 45 -16.94 -2.42 -18.12
N GLY A 46 -15.81 -2.28 -17.43
CA GLY A 46 -14.64 -3.11 -17.63
C GLY A 46 -14.80 -4.41 -16.85
N ILE A 47 -14.75 -5.55 -17.52
CA ILE A 47 -14.76 -6.89 -16.92
C ILE A 47 -13.57 -7.65 -17.49
N GLY A 48 -12.82 -8.36 -16.65
CA GLY A 48 -11.68 -9.12 -17.15
C GLY A 48 -10.90 -9.85 -16.06
N ASP A 49 -9.74 -10.37 -16.46
CA ASP A 49 -8.85 -11.15 -15.60
C ASP A 49 -7.98 -10.25 -14.68
N GLY A 50 -8.41 -9.03 -14.46
CA GLY A 50 -7.71 -8.09 -13.58
C GLY A 50 -7.50 -8.67 -12.19
N HIS A 51 -6.34 -8.36 -11.62
CA HIS A 51 -6.05 -8.66 -10.22
C HIS A 51 -5.60 -7.38 -9.51
N SER A 52 -5.95 -7.24 -8.25
CA SER A 52 -5.40 -6.19 -7.41
C SER A 52 -4.07 -6.64 -6.79
N LEU A 53 -3.18 -5.69 -6.55
CA LEU A 53 -1.92 -5.96 -5.85
C LEU A 53 -2.16 -6.01 -4.35
N ALA A 54 -1.46 -6.91 -3.68
CA ALA A 54 -1.31 -6.82 -2.24
C ALA A 54 -0.54 -5.55 -1.88
N THR A 55 -0.94 -4.86 -0.84
CA THR A 55 -0.34 -3.60 -0.39
C THR A 55 -0.15 -3.57 1.12
N THR A 56 0.88 -2.87 1.57
CA THR A 56 1.10 -2.55 2.98
C THR A 56 1.53 -1.09 3.09
N LYS A 57 0.76 -0.31 3.85
CA LYS A 57 0.99 1.12 4.10
C LYS A 57 1.60 1.29 5.49
N MET A 58 2.64 2.10 5.60
CA MET A 58 3.40 2.28 6.83
C MET A 58 3.72 3.75 7.09
N ASP A 59 3.56 4.14 8.35
CA ASP A 59 4.17 5.35 8.88
C ASP A 59 5.44 4.98 9.66
N VAL A 60 6.50 5.71 9.44
CA VAL A 60 7.80 5.47 10.07
C VAL A 60 8.26 6.73 10.78
N GLU A 61 8.56 6.59 12.06
CA GLU A 61 9.19 7.64 12.86
C GLU A 61 10.66 7.28 13.10
N PHE A 62 11.54 8.24 12.87
CA PHE A 62 12.93 8.16 13.27
C PHE A 62 13.16 9.14 14.43
N HIS A 63 13.78 8.65 15.50
CA HIS A 63 14.09 9.42 16.69
C HIS A 63 15.60 9.45 16.89
N GLY A 64 16.14 10.64 16.84
CA GLY A 64 17.54 10.94 17.09
C GLY A 64 17.71 11.86 18.30
N LYS A 65 18.71 12.74 18.22
CA LYS A 65 19.06 13.67 19.29
C LYS A 65 19.47 15.02 18.73
N ALA A 66 18.82 16.10 19.15
CA ALA A 66 19.17 17.44 18.75
C ALA A 66 20.52 17.87 19.31
N ALA A 67 21.26 18.62 18.51
CA ALA A 67 22.48 19.31 18.93
C ALA A 67 22.73 20.56 18.04
N HIS A 68 23.55 21.47 18.51
CA HIS A 68 23.93 22.63 17.70
C HIS A 68 24.94 22.22 16.62
N ALA A 69 24.57 22.35 15.35
CA ALA A 69 25.32 21.81 14.22
C ALA A 69 26.77 22.34 14.08
N ALA A 70 27.09 23.52 14.66
CA ALA A 70 28.41 24.08 14.62
C ALA A 70 29.19 24.01 15.96
N ALA A 71 28.45 23.98 17.09
CA ALA A 71 29.11 24.04 18.41
C ALA A 71 29.37 22.64 19.01
N ALA A 72 28.53 21.65 18.71
CA ALA A 72 28.64 20.30 19.23
C ALA A 72 27.97 19.30 18.29
N PRO A 73 28.38 19.19 17.02
CA PRO A 73 27.73 18.28 16.05
C PRO A 73 27.84 16.81 16.47
N GLU A 74 28.91 16.41 17.13
CA GLU A 74 29.14 15.05 17.63
C GLU A 74 28.22 14.63 18.77
N ALA A 75 27.52 15.57 19.39
CA ALA A 75 26.57 15.29 20.46
C ALA A 75 25.16 14.96 19.98
N GLY A 76 24.92 15.06 18.67
CA GLY A 76 23.61 14.82 18.06
C GLY A 76 23.53 13.55 17.22
N ASP A 77 22.34 12.97 17.16
CA ASP A 77 22.00 11.82 16.30
C ASP A 77 20.99 12.28 15.26
N ASN A 78 21.35 12.23 13.98
CA ASN A 78 20.61 12.90 12.92
C ASN A 78 19.53 12.01 12.30
N ALA A 79 18.28 12.17 12.73
CA ALA A 79 17.14 11.44 12.21
C ALA A 79 16.85 11.71 10.71
N MET A 80 17.19 12.88 10.19
CA MET A 80 17.06 13.19 8.76
C MET A 80 18.02 12.34 7.93
N LEU A 81 19.25 12.10 8.40
CA LEU A 81 20.20 11.23 7.72
C LEU A 81 19.76 9.77 7.80
N ALA A 82 19.17 9.33 8.90
CA ALA A 82 18.58 8.00 9.01
C ALA A 82 17.47 7.80 7.98
N ALA A 83 16.53 8.76 7.88
CA ALA A 83 15.47 8.73 6.89
C ALA A 83 15.99 8.75 5.45
N ALA A 84 16.96 9.62 5.13
CA ALA A 84 17.57 9.69 3.81
C ALA A 84 18.26 8.36 3.41
N THR A 85 19.01 7.76 4.35
CA THR A 85 19.65 6.46 4.17
C THR A 85 18.61 5.37 3.93
N ALA A 86 17.51 5.36 4.71
CA ALA A 86 16.43 4.42 4.51
C ALA A 86 15.80 4.56 3.12
N ILE A 87 15.46 5.76 2.67
CA ILE A 87 14.85 6.03 1.36
C ILE A 87 15.71 5.48 0.22
N LEU A 88 16.99 5.76 0.21
CA LEU A 88 17.89 5.28 -0.84
C LEU A 88 17.95 3.75 -0.90
N ASN A 89 17.99 3.10 0.26
CA ASN A 89 18.06 1.64 0.34
C ASN A 89 16.70 0.96 0.08
N LEU A 90 15.59 1.60 0.44
CA LEU A 90 14.24 1.12 0.11
C LEU A 90 14.05 1.00 -1.41
N HIS A 91 14.51 2.00 -2.17
CA HIS A 91 14.46 1.95 -3.64
C HIS A 91 15.48 0.98 -4.26
N ALA A 92 16.45 0.48 -3.47
CA ALA A 92 17.43 -0.51 -3.87
C ALA A 92 17.06 -1.95 -3.45
N ILE A 93 15.87 -2.19 -2.90
CA ILE A 93 15.41 -3.55 -2.58
C ILE A 93 15.47 -4.41 -3.86
N PRO A 94 16.10 -5.61 -3.80
CA PRO A 94 16.13 -6.51 -4.95
C PRO A 94 14.72 -6.88 -5.40
N ARG A 95 14.52 -6.90 -6.71
CA ARG A 95 13.21 -7.28 -7.27
C ARG A 95 12.91 -8.74 -6.94
N TYR A 96 11.65 -9.01 -6.62
CA TYR A 96 11.17 -10.37 -6.38
C TYR A 96 11.03 -11.12 -7.71
N SER A 97 11.59 -12.34 -7.80
CA SER A 97 11.63 -13.09 -9.04
C SER A 97 10.30 -13.75 -9.44
N HIS A 98 9.36 -13.86 -8.50
CA HIS A 98 8.08 -14.54 -8.69
C HIS A 98 6.89 -13.56 -8.72
N GLY A 99 7.11 -12.32 -9.13
CA GLY A 99 6.04 -11.35 -9.28
C GLY A 99 6.51 -9.91 -9.19
N ASP A 100 5.69 -9.03 -9.69
CA ASP A 100 5.93 -7.59 -9.64
C ASP A 100 5.89 -7.06 -8.21
N THR A 101 6.81 -6.14 -7.94
CA THR A 101 6.89 -5.45 -6.65
C THR A 101 7.06 -3.95 -6.84
N ARG A 102 6.55 -3.18 -5.88
CA ARG A 102 6.69 -1.73 -5.84
C ARG A 102 7.04 -1.28 -4.43
N VAL A 103 7.72 -0.16 -4.35
CA VAL A 103 7.95 0.59 -3.12
C VAL A 103 7.87 2.07 -3.43
N ASN A 104 7.23 2.82 -2.56
CA ASN A 104 7.18 4.26 -2.68
C ASN A 104 7.25 4.92 -1.30
N VAL A 105 8.03 5.98 -1.20
CA VAL A 105 8.00 6.92 -0.08
C VAL A 105 7.32 8.17 -0.59
N GLY A 106 6.09 8.38 -0.14
CA GLY A 106 5.22 9.46 -0.62
C GLY A 106 5.43 10.78 0.11
N LYS A 107 5.90 10.71 1.37
CA LYS A 107 6.08 11.90 2.20
C LYS A 107 7.23 11.72 3.18
N LEU A 108 7.99 12.81 3.38
CA LEU A 108 9.00 12.94 4.42
C LEU A 108 8.92 14.33 5.05
N VAL A 109 8.83 14.39 6.36
CA VAL A 109 8.89 15.63 7.15
C VAL A 109 10.00 15.48 8.19
N ALA A 110 10.97 16.38 8.19
CA ALA A 110 12.12 16.26 9.09
C ALA A 110 12.72 17.62 9.43
N GLY A 111 13.19 17.75 10.67
CA GLY A 111 13.97 18.89 11.16
C GLY A 111 13.15 20.11 11.55
N SER A 112 13.81 21.03 12.24
CA SER A 112 13.22 22.25 12.79
C SER A 112 13.94 23.51 12.36
N SER A 113 15.27 23.50 12.25
CA SER A 113 16.09 24.67 11.93
C SER A 113 17.39 24.26 11.25
N ARG A 114 17.94 25.18 10.43
CA ARG A 114 19.18 24.96 9.66
C ARG A 114 20.44 24.72 10.49
N ASN A 115 20.44 25.15 11.73
CA ASN A 115 21.60 25.07 12.63
C ASN A 115 21.40 24.05 13.77
N VAL A 116 20.38 23.22 13.69
CA VAL A 116 20.06 22.15 14.65
C VAL A 116 20.12 20.80 13.95
N ILE A 117 20.85 19.83 14.54
CA ILE A 117 20.83 18.45 14.10
C ILE A 117 19.41 17.90 14.32
N CYS A 118 18.86 17.29 13.27
CA CYS A 118 17.48 16.85 13.24
C CYS A 118 17.25 15.68 14.22
N GLU A 119 16.41 15.91 15.23
CA GLU A 119 16.08 14.89 16.23
C GLU A 119 14.89 14.00 15.84
N SER A 120 14.10 14.39 14.85
CA SER A 120 12.92 13.60 14.43
C SER A 120 12.66 13.70 12.93
N ALA A 121 12.28 12.57 12.33
CA ALA A 121 11.81 12.53 10.95
C ALA A 121 10.61 11.57 10.86
N HIS A 122 9.56 12.02 10.16
CA HIS A 122 8.37 11.24 9.86
C HIS A 122 8.29 10.94 8.37
N MET A 123 8.04 9.68 8.03
CA MET A 123 7.98 9.19 6.66
C MET A 123 6.72 8.36 6.45
N GLU A 124 5.95 8.65 5.39
CA GLU A 124 4.81 7.86 4.97
C GLU A 124 5.18 7.09 3.69
N MET A 125 4.98 5.77 3.71
CA MET A 125 5.37 4.90 2.62
C MET A 125 4.43 3.73 2.41
N GLU A 126 4.55 3.09 1.25
CA GLU A 126 3.89 1.83 0.95
C GLU A 126 4.81 0.87 0.21
N VAL A 127 4.53 -0.41 0.37
CA VAL A 127 5.05 -1.49 -0.47
C VAL A 127 3.90 -2.24 -1.11
N ARG A 128 4.12 -2.76 -2.32
CA ARG A 128 3.14 -3.58 -3.04
C ARG A 128 3.81 -4.80 -3.62
N GLY A 129 3.03 -5.88 -3.73
CA GLY A 129 3.43 -7.11 -4.40
C GLY A 129 2.30 -7.68 -5.24
N MET A 130 2.63 -8.36 -6.34
CA MET A 130 1.67 -9.06 -7.18
C MET A 130 0.87 -10.11 -6.38
N THR A 131 1.49 -10.67 -5.36
CA THR A 131 0.90 -11.62 -4.42
C THR A 131 1.14 -11.20 -2.98
N ALA A 132 0.40 -11.76 -2.05
CA ALA A 132 0.62 -11.56 -0.62
C ALA A 132 2.06 -11.93 -0.20
N GLU A 133 2.62 -12.99 -0.78
CA GLU A 133 4.01 -13.41 -0.52
C GLU A 133 5.03 -12.37 -1.03
N ALA A 134 4.84 -11.87 -2.25
CA ALA A 134 5.68 -10.82 -2.81
C ALA A 134 5.61 -9.53 -1.99
N ASN A 135 4.42 -9.17 -1.49
CA ASN A 135 4.23 -8.02 -0.62
C ASN A 135 4.90 -8.23 0.75
N GLN A 136 4.78 -9.42 1.33
CA GLN A 136 5.45 -9.75 2.59
C GLN A 136 6.97 -9.67 2.47
N TYR A 137 7.54 -10.16 1.36
CA TYR A 137 8.96 -10.02 1.07
C TYR A 137 9.39 -8.55 1.08
N MET A 138 8.63 -7.68 0.41
CA MET A 138 8.92 -6.24 0.36
C MET A 138 8.80 -5.59 1.74
N TYR A 139 7.78 -5.96 2.50
CA TYR A 139 7.56 -5.46 3.86
C TYR A 139 8.71 -5.83 4.80
N ASP A 140 9.09 -7.11 4.83
CA ASP A 140 10.16 -7.59 5.71
C ASP A 140 11.51 -6.95 5.35
N TYR A 141 11.74 -6.75 4.05
CA TYR A 141 12.96 -6.09 3.60
C TYR A 141 12.96 -4.61 3.98
N ALA A 142 11.84 -3.93 3.83
CA ALA A 142 11.68 -2.53 4.21
C ALA A 142 11.90 -2.34 5.72
N CYS A 143 11.31 -3.16 6.56
CA CYS A 143 11.51 -3.11 8.02
C CYS A 143 13.00 -3.22 8.39
N ARG A 144 13.71 -4.19 7.83
CA ARG A 144 15.15 -4.36 8.07
C ARG A 144 15.98 -3.13 7.63
N ILE A 145 15.64 -2.53 6.49
CA ILE A 145 16.33 -1.33 6.01
C ILE A 145 16.12 -0.17 6.97
N ILE A 146 14.88 0.07 7.39
CA ILE A 146 14.50 1.17 8.28
C ILE A 146 15.23 1.05 9.62
N GLU A 147 15.20 -0.13 10.23
CA GLU A 147 15.86 -0.41 11.50
C GLU A 147 17.39 -0.20 11.41
N ASN A 148 18.01 -0.76 10.38
CA ASN A 148 19.46 -0.64 10.19
C ASN A 148 19.90 0.79 9.82
N ALA A 149 19.08 1.51 9.04
CA ALA A 149 19.35 2.91 8.74
C ALA A 149 19.29 3.79 9.99
N ALA A 150 18.31 3.54 10.87
CA ALA A 150 18.25 4.23 12.16
C ALA A 150 19.51 3.97 12.99
N GLN A 151 19.89 2.71 13.17
CA GLN A 151 21.06 2.31 13.94
C GLN A 151 22.37 2.89 13.37
N MET A 152 22.54 2.95 12.05
CA MET A 152 23.70 3.54 11.39
C MET A 152 23.95 4.97 11.82
N HIS A 153 22.92 5.72 12.14
CA HIS A 153 22.98 7.13 12.54
C HIS A 153 22.75 7.39 14.03
N GLY A 154 22.85 6.35 14.87
CA GLY A 154 22.62 6.44 16.31
C GLY A 154 21.18 6.67 16.72
N CYS A 155 20.24 6.58 15.76
CA CYS A 155 18.81 6.80 15.97
C CYS A 155 18.07 5.49 16.31
N THR A 156 16.82 5.64 16.75
CA THR A 156 15.85 4.57 16.80
C THR A 156 14.75 4.79 15.76
N SER A 157 14.04 3.73 15.39
CA SER A 157 12.89 3.81 14.50
C SER A 157 11.66 3.14 15.11
N GLN A 158 10.50 3.65 14.75
CA GLN A 158 9.19 3.04 15.04
C GLN A 158 8.41 2.93 13.74
N ILE A 159 7.94 1.73 13.42
CA ILE A 159 7.11 1.44 12.25
C ILE A 159 5.69 1.19 12.73
N ARG A 160 4.73 1.90 12.16
CA ARG A 160 3.31 1.71 12.41
C ARG A 160 2.63 1.28 11.11
N LEU A 161 1.93 0.15 11.18
CA LEU A 161 1.09 -0.31 10.08
C LEU A 161 -0.16 0.58 9.98
N MET A 162 -0.39 1.17 8.80
CA MET A 162 -1.49 2.08 8.53
C MET A 162 -2.61 1.45 7.73
N GLY A 163 -2.35 0.32 7.10
CA GLY A 163 -3.31 -0.48 6.37
C GLY A 163 -2.62 -1.54 5.55
N ALA A 164 -3.32 -2.63 5.31
CA ALA A 164 -2.86 -3.71 4.44
C ALA A 164 -4.06 -4.32 3.72
N ALA A 165 -3.84 -4.71 2.46
CA ALA A 165 -4.80 -5.50 1.70
C ALA A 165 -4.05 -6.63 1.00
N THR A 166 -4.71 -7.78 0.88
CA THR A 166 -4.16 -8.89 0.09
C THR A 166 -4.42 -8.65 -1.39
N ASN A 167 -3.79 -9.44 -2.26
CA ASN A 167 -4.14 -9.46 -3.66
C ASN A 167 -5.48 -10.17 -3.87
N SER A 168 -6.23 -9.71 -4.87
CA SER A 168 -7.44 -10.40 -5.33
C SER A 168 -7.22 -11.02 -6.71
N LEU A 169 -7.94 -12.10 -6.97
CA LEU A 169 -8.02 -12.74 -8.28
C LEU A 169 -9.49 -12.84 -8.67
N ASN A 170 -9.81 -12.43 -9.88
CA ASN A 170 -11.17 -12.55 -10.39
C ASN A 170 -11.51 -14.01 -10.70
N THR A 171 -12.72 -14.43 -10.34
CA THR A 171 -13.24 -15.78 -10.66
C THR A 171 -13.82 -15.76 -12.07
N PRO A 172 -13.27 -16.51 -13.04
CA PRO A 172 -13.67 -16.45 -14.45
C PRO A 172 -15.17 -16.67 -14.68
N GLU A 173 -15.76 -17.65 -13.99
CA GLU A 173 -17.18 -17.95 -14.10
C GLU A 173 -18.08 -16.81 -13.63
N LEU A 174 -17.64 -16.08 -12.59
CA LEU A 174 -18.34 -14.89 -12.11
C LEU A 174 -18.19 -13.73 -13.07
N MET A 175 -17.03 -13.56 -13.69
CA MET A 175 -16.81 -12.55 -14.72
C MET A 175 -17.70 -12.78 -15.94
N ASP A 176 -17.82 -14.01 -16.43
CA ASP A 176 -18.73 -14.37 -17.52
C ASP A 176 -20.20 -14.10 -17.16
N ARG A 177 -20.60 -14.41 -15.93
CA ARG A 177 -21.96 -14.14 -15.45
C ARG A 177 -22.22 -12.64 -15.35
N MET A 178 -21.28 -11.86 -14.83
CA MET A 178 -21.38 -10.40 -14.76
C MET A 178 -21.49 -9.78 -16.16
N LYS A 179 -20.65 -10.23 -17.09
CA LYS A 179 -20.71 -9.77 -18.48
C LYS A 179 -22.10 -9.94 -19.07
N LYS A 180 -22.67 -11.14 -18.97
CA LYS A 180 -24.02 -11.43 -19.46
C LYS A 180 -25.10 -10.57 -18.79
N LEU A 181 -25.00 -10.34 -17.48
CA LEU A 181 -25.92 -9.47 -16.77
C LEU A 181 -25.85 -8.03 -17.26
N CYS A 182 -24.65 -7.50 -17.46
CA CYS A 182 -24.45 -6.13 -17.93
C CYS A 182 -24.97 -5.95 -19.37
N GLU A 183 -24.64 -6.86 -20.27
CA GLU A 183 -25.05 -6.78 -21.69
C GLU A 183 -26.56 -7.06 -21.87
N GLU A 184 -27.10 -8.15 -21.29
CA GLU A 184 -28.45 -8.62 -21.55
C GLU A 184 -29.52 -7.94 -20.71
N ARG A 185 -29.22 -7.64 -19.43
CA ARG A 185 -30.23 -7.11 -18.51
C ARG A 185 -30.12 -5.60 -18.33
N LEU A 186 -28.90 -5.06 -18.27
CA LEU A 186 -28.66 -3.64 -18.03
C LEU A 186 -28.41 -2.88 -19.33
N GLN A 187 -28.20 -3.58 -20.46
CA GLN A 187 -27.89 -2.99 -21.77
C GLN A 187 -26.70 -2.02 -21.71
N LEU A 188 -25.71 -2.29 -20.87
CA LEU A 188 -24.51 -1.52 -20.72
C LEU A 188 -23.39 -2.11 -21.59
N PRO A 189 -22.61 -1.28 -22.27
CA PRO A 189 -21.47 -1.75 -23.03
C PRO A 189 -20.40 -2.32 -22.09
N VAL A 190 -19.92 -3.51 -22.40
CA VAL A 190 -18.87 -4.19 -21.66
C VAL A 190 -17.59 -4.26 -22.47
N VAL A 191 -16.48 -3.92 -21.84
CA VAL A 191 -15.14 -4.02 -22.42
C VAL A 191 -14.35 -5.05 -21.62
N TYR A 192 -13.69 -5.96 -22.33
CA TYR A 192 -12.75 -6.88 -21.70
C TYR A 192 -11.46 -6.17 -21.34
N VAL A 193 -11.08 -6.24 -20.08
CA VAL A 193 -9.81 -5.70 -19.55
C VAL A 193 -8.84 -6.87 -19.37
N PRO A 194 -7.81 -6.96 -20.18
CA PRO A 194 -6.85 -8.06 -20.10
C PRO A 194 -6.03 -8.00 -18.82
N GLU A 195 -5.48 -9.15 -18.44
CA GLU A 195 -4.58 -9.32 -17.31
C GLU A 195 -3.43 -8.29 -17.33
N GLY A 196 -3.13 -7.70 -16.18
CA GLY A 196 -2.02 -6.73 -16.02
C GLY A 196 -2.40 -5.26 -16.14
N GLY A 197 -3.68 -4.92 -16.27
CA GLY A 197 -4.13 -3.53 -16.49
C GLY A 197 -4.19 -2.64 -15.26
N VAL A 198 -4.05 -3.14 -14.04
CA VAL A 198 -4.30 -2.33 -12.84
C VAL A 198 -3.17 -2.49 -11.83
N GLY A 199 -2.35 -1.45 -11.69
CA GLY A 199 -1.35 -1.32 -10.61
C GLY A 199 -1.97 -0.91 -9.26
N GLY A 200 -3.30 -1.00 -9.13
CA GLY A 200 -4.04 -0.63 -7.93
C GLY A 200 -4.09 -1.73 -6.88
N SER A 201 -4.43 -1.36 -5.67
CA SER A 201 -4.92 -2.25 -4.63
C SER A 201 -6.36 -1.89 -4.34
N GLU A 202 -7.17 -2.89 -4.04
CA GLU A 202 -8.56 -2.71 -3.66
C GLU A 202 -8.71 -2.84 -2.14
N ASP A 203 -9.65 -2.09 -1.58
CA ASP A 203 -9.90 -2.05 -0.13
C ASP A 203 -11.06 -3.01 0.26
N TYR A 204 -11.08 -4.25 -0.26
CA TYR A 204 -12.07 -5.26 0.13
C TYR A 204 -11.45 -6.59 0.53
#